data_3da8de2a814d0b534b91b3a0cfb7bbf3
#
_entry.id   3da8de2a814d0b534b91b3a0cfb7bbf3
#
_cell.length_a   1.000
_cell.length_b   1.000
_cell.length_c   1.000
_cell.angle_alpha   90.00
_cell.angle_beta   90.00
_cell.angle_gamma   90.00
#
_symmetry.space_group_name_H-M   'P 1'
#
loop_
_entity.id
_entity.type
_entity.pdbx_description
1 polymer ?
#
loop_
_entity_poly.entity_id
_entity_poly.type
_entity_poly.pdbx_seq_one_letter_code
_entity_poly.pdbx_strand_id
1 'polypeptide(L)'
;MKTNTCSVSLSINGEKKTFATRPDEKLLDLLRREGYKGTKYGCGQGTCGACTVIMDGRAVYACLLYAMQAEGRKVRTIESMGTYDKPAPIQQELVAAGAVQCGYCIPGIIMSATALMEAEKDISDETAKEYMDGNLCRCTGYEKIWVALRRTIDRAAAEPKKKASAKGGKK
;
A
#
# COMPACT_ATOMS: atom_id res chain seq x y z
N MET A 1 19.10 -25.42 18.33
CA MET A 1 19.61 -24.27 17.56
C MET A 1 19.19 -23.00 18.26
N LYS A 2 20.13 -22.13 18.66
CA LYS A 2 19.78 -20.79 19.20
C LYS A 2 19.19 -19.98 18.06
N THR A 3 17.90 -19.65 18.13
CA THR A 3 17.26 -18.72 17.18
C THR A 3 17.88 -17.35 17.38
N ASN A 4 18.66 -16.89 16.39
CA ASN A 4 19.27 -15.57 16.43
C ASN A 4 18.14 -14.55 16.27
N THR A 5 17.69 -13.97 17.37
CA THR A 5 16.59 -13.00 17.40
C THR A 5 17.18 -11.59 17.42
N CYS A 6 16.75 -10.76 16.47
CA CYS A 6 17.07 -9.34 16.39
C CYS A 6 15.84 -8.52 16.80
N SER A 7 15.99 -7.21 16.96
CA SER A 7 14.87 -6.27 17.07
C SER A 7 14.87 -5.34 15.88
N VAL A 8 13.69 -4.97 15.40
CA VAL A 8 13.48 -3.95 14.37
C VAL A 8 12.47 -2.93 14.85
N SER A 9 12.83 -1.65 14.75
CA SER A 9 11.96 -0.53 15.13
C SER A 9 11.56 0.25 13.89
N LEU A 10 10.26 0.36 13.62
CA LEU A 10 9.73 1.06 12.45
C LEU A 10 8.42 1.75 12.80
N SER A 11 7.99 2.67 11.96
CA SER A 11 6.65 3.26 12.08
C SER A 11 5.68 2.52 11.16
N ILE A 12 4.61 1.94 11.71
CA ILE A 12 3.54 1.33 10.92
C ILE A 12 2.27 2.15 11.09
N ASN A 13 1.73 2.66 9.98
CA ASN A 13 0.51 3.47 9.95
C ASN A 13 0.55 4.67 10.91
N GLY A 14 1.75 5.27 11.07
CA GLY A 14 1.97 6.42 11.95
C GLY A 14 2.39 6.08 13.39
N GLU A 15 2.29 4.84 13.82
CA GLU A 15 2.68 4.40 15.15
C GLU A 15 4.09 3.78 15.14
N LYS A 16 4.97 4.25 16.02
CA LYS A 16 6.30 3.63 16.22
C LYS A 16 6.16 2.35 17.02
N LYS A 17 6.71 1.27 16.49
CA LYS A 17 6.67 -0.08 17.12
C LYS A 17 8.01 -0.75 17.00
N THR A 18 8.35 -1.57 17.97
CA THR A 18 9.56 -2.41 17.98
C THR A 18 9.13 -3.87 18.08
N PHE A 19 9.69 -4.69 17.20
CA PHE A 19 9.35 -6.11 17.09
C PHE A 19 10.60 -6.98 17.20
N ALA A 20 10.45 -8.10 17.85
CA ALA A 20 11.43 -9.19 17.74
C ALA A 20 11.27 -9.85 16.34
N THR A 21 12.36 -10.06 15.66
CA THR A 21 12.40 -10.65 14.32
C THR A 21 13.60 -11.57 14.16
N ARG A 22 13.55 -12.47 13.18
CA ARG A 22 14.74 -13.19 12.73
C ARG A 22 15.42 -12.39 11.61
N PRO A 23 16.73 -12.55 11.42
CA PRO A 23 17.46 -11.86 10.34
C PRO A 23 16.91 -12.14 8.94
N ASP A 24 16.32 -13.33 8.74
CA ASP A 24 15.75 -13.82 7.49
C ASP A 24 14.23 -13.60 7.36
N GLU A 25 13.57 -13.05 8.38
CA GLU A 25 12.12 -12.80 8.33
C GLU A 25 11.77 -11.74 7.29
N LYS A 26 10.82 -12.04 6.42
CA LYS A 26 10.33 -11.07 5.44
C LYS A 26 9.45 -10.02 6.11
N LEU A 27 9.47 -8.79 5.57
CA LEU A 27 8.60 -7.72 6.04
C LEU A 27 7.11 -8.12 5.95
N LEU A 28 6.74 -8.86 4.91
CA LEU A 28 5.40 -9.41 4.75
C LEU A 28 5.00 -10.31 5.93
N ASP A 29 5.90 -11.21 6.34
CA ASP A 29 5.62 -12.17 7.41
C ASP A 29 5.51 -11.45 8.76
N LEU A 30 6.41 -10.49 9.04
CA LEU A 30 6.34 -9.62 10.20
C LEU A 30 4.99 -8.88 10.25
N LEU A 31 4.62 -8.16 9.17
CA LEU A 31 3.37 -7.40 9.13
C LEU A 31 2.16 -8.29 9.40
N ARG A 32 2.09 -9.46 8.77
CA ARG A 32 0.95 -10.38 8.95
C ARG A 32 0.89 -11.01 10.33
N ARG A 33 2.05 -11.34 10.92
CA ARG A 33 2.16 -11.84 12.30
C ARG A 33 1.66 -10.80 13.31
N GLU A 34 1.96 -9.53 13.06
CA GLU A 34 1.57 -8.40 13.91
C GLU A 34 0.15 -7.86 13.62
N GLY A 35 -0.65 -8.60 12.83
CA GLY A 35 -2.07 -8.30 12.63
C GLY A 35 -2.40 -7.50 11.37
N TYR A 36 -1.42 -7.01 10.62
CA TYR A 36 -1.63 -6.28 9.34
C TYR A 36 -1.94 -7.25 8.20
N LYS A 37 -3.07 -7.95 8.31
CA LYS A 37 -3.45 -9.06 7.42
C LYS A 37 -3.97 -8.61 6.05
N GLY A 38 -4.25 -7.33 5.87
CA GLY A 38 -4.60 -6.75 4.59
C GLY A 38 -3.45 -6.80 3.57
N THR A 39 -2.19 -6.81 4.04
CA THR A 39 -1.03 -7.12 3.20
C THR A 39 -1.04 -8.62 2.89
N LYS A 40 -1.32 -8.99 1.63
CA LYS A 40 -1.62 -10.38 1.24
C LYS A 40 -0.37 -11.15 0.81
N TYR A 41 -0.32 -12.43 1.14
CA TYR A 41 0.68 -13.36 0.62
C TYR A 41 0.15 -14.00 -0.68
N GLY A 42 0.68 -13.58 -1.82
CA GLY A 42 0.33 -14.16 -3.13
C GLY A 42 1.46 -15.05 -3.67
N CYS A 43 2.40 -14.47 -4.42
CA CYS A 43 3.47 -15.21 -5.08
C CYS A 43 4.74 -15.46 -4.23
N GLY A 44 5.03 -14.58 -3.26
CA GLY A 44 6.25 -14.63 -2.45
C GLY A 44 7.54 -14.23 -3.20
N GLN A 45 7.45 -13.85 -4.47
CA GLN A 45 8.61 -13.62 -5.36
C GLN A 45 8.54 -12.29 -6.15
N GLY A 46 7.66 -11.36 -5.75
CA GLY A 46 7.62 -10.01 -6.34
C GLY A 46 6.89 -9.88 -7.68
N THR A 47 6.07 -10.86 -8.08
CA THR A 47 5.41 -10.83 -9.41
C THR A 47 3.94 -10.43 -9.37
N CYS A 48 3.25 -10.50 -8.22
CA CYS A 48 1.79 -10.34 -8.18
C CYS A 48 1.29 -9.06 -7.52
N GLY A 49 2.12 -8.33 -6.80
CA GLY A 49 1.74 -7.08 -6.13
C GLY A 49 0.75 -7.18 -4.96
N ALA A 50 0.26 -8.39 -4.59
CA ALA A 50 -0.71 -8.55 -3.51
C ALA A 50 -0.17 -8.12 -2.13
N CYS A 51 1.14 -8.07 -1.97
CA CYS A 51 1.84 -7.66 -0.75
C CYS A 51 2.33 -6.21 -0.78
N THR A 52 1.86 -5.39 -1.70
CA THR A 52 2.29 -3.99 -1.80
C THR A 52 1.97 -3.21 -0.54
N VAL A 53 2.97 -2.50 -0.03
CA VAL A 53 2.88 -1.51 1.04
C VAL A 53 3.57 -0.22 0.57
N ILE A 54 3.32 0.89 1.24
CA ILE A 54 4.05 2.13 0.98
C ILE A 54 5.12 2.28 2.05
N MET A 55 6.38 2.31 1.65
CA MET A 55 7.52 2.56 2.53
C MET A 55 8.22 3.85 2.12
N ASP A 56 8.25 4.82 3.04
CA ASP A 56 8.81 6.16 2.80
C ASP A 56 8.28 6.84 1.52
N GLY A 57 6.97 6.68 1.26
CA GLY A 57 6.29 7.28 0.10
C GLY A 57 6.36 6.46 -1.19
N ARG A 58 7.03 5.30 -1.21
CA ARG A 58 7.16 4.45 -2.40
C ARG A 58 6.43 3.13 -2.23
N ALA A 59 5.74 2.68 -3.27
CA ALA A 59 5.18 1.34 -3.32
C ALA A 59 6.30 0.30 -3.39
N VAL A 60 6.28 -0.68 -2.48
CA VAL A 60 7.27 -1.75 -2.40
C VAL A 60 6.58 -3.09 -2.14
N TYR A 61 7.19 -4.18 -2.58
CA TYR A 61 6.68 -5.53 -2.34
C TYR A 61 7.26 -6.09 -1.04
N ALA A 62 6.43 -6.17 0.00
CA ALA A 62 6.85 -6.61 1.33
C ALA A 62 7.40 -8.06 1.36
N CYS A 63 7.06 -8.90 0.38
CA CYS A 63 7.61 -10.26 0.26
C CYS A 63 9.07 -10.31 -0.20
N LEU A 64 9.59 -9.23 -0.80
CA LEU A 64 10.99 -9.15 -1.24
C LEU A 64 11.91 -8.55 -0.18
N LEU A 65 11.37 -7.76 0.74
CA LEU A 65 12.13 -7.08 1.77
C LEU A 65 12.27 -7.95 3.02
N TYR A 66 13.44 -7.92 3.65
CA TYR A 66 13.59 -8.41 5.02
C TYR A 66 13.06 -7.38 6.01
N ALA A 67 12.53 -7.84 7.14
CA ALA A 67 12.01 -6.95 8.19
C ALA A 67 13.07 -5.94 8.66
N MET A 68 14.32 -6.38 8.78
CA MET A 68 15.47 -5.53 9.18
C MET A 68 15.73 -4.37 8.21
N GLN A 69 15.36 -4.47 6.94
CA GLN A 69 15.50 -3.37 5.97
C GLN A 69 14.49 -2.23 6.20
N ALA A 70 13.47 -2.47 7.03
CA ALA A 70 12.50 -1.47 7.44
C ALA A 70 12.88 -0.74 8.73
N GLU A 71 14.07 -1.00 9.31
CA GLU A 71 14.55 -0.28 10.50
C GLU A 71 14.51 1.24 10.28
N GLY A 72 13.88 1.96 11.19
CA GLY A 72 13.70 3.41 11.16
C GLY A 72 12.75 3.94 10.08
N ARG A 73 12.20 3.08 9.22
CA ARG A 73 11.35 3.47 8.08
C ARG A 73 9.89 3.68 8.48
N LYS A 74 9.16 4.38 7.61
CA LYS A 74 7.71 4.60 7.71
C LYS A 74 7.01 3.67 6.73
N VAL A 75 6.28 2.69 7.26
CA VAL A 75 5.50 1.73 6.47
C VAL A 75 4.02 2.06 6.62
N ARG A 76 3.31 2.14 5.52
CA ARG A 76 1.85 2.24 5.48
C ARG A 76 1.28 1.00 4.82
N THR A 77 0.25 0.46 5.43
CA THR A 77 -0.49 -0.70 4.95
C THR A 77 -1.93 -0.31 4.64
N ILE A 78 -2.68 -1.21 4.00
CA ILE A 78 -4.08 -0.95 3.63
C ILE A 78 -4.97 -0.58 4.82
N GLU A 79 -4.62 -1.02 6.01
CA GLU A 79 -5.36 -0.72 7.24
C GLU A 79 -5.39 0.78 7.59
N SER A 80 -4.49 1.58 6.99
CA SER A 80 -4.45 3.04 7.16
C SER A 80 -5.29 3.82 6.15
N MET A 81 -5.88 3.15 5.14
CA MET A 81 -6.48 3.81 3.97
C MET A 81 -7.95 4.23 4.16
N GLY A 82 -8.53 3.95 5.30
CA GLY A 82 -9.91 4.31 5.60
C GLY A 82 -10.56 3.28 6.50
N THR A 83 -11.78 3.58 6.93
CA THR A 83 -12.60 2.70 7.75
C THR A 83 -13.87 2.30 6.97
N TYR A 84 -14.63 1.36 7.53
CA TYR A 84 -15.92 0.95 6.96
C TYR A 84 -16.86 2.17 6.76
N ASP A 85 -16.92 3.07 7.76
CA ASP A 85 -17.80 4.24 7.72
C ASP A 85 -17.24 5.41 6.89
N LYS A 86 -15.93 5.43 6.68
CA LYS A 86 -15.22 6.47 5.92
C LYS A 86 -14.18 5.85 5.00
N PRO A 87 -14.61 5.14 3.96
CA PRO A 87 -13.68 4.55 3.00
C PRO A 87 -12.95 5.64 2.20
N ALA A 88 -11.69 5.37 1.86
CA ALA A 88 -10.91 6.26 1.01
C ALA A 88 -11.55 6.41 -0.39
N PRO A 89 -11.33 7.53 -1.11
CA PRO A 89 -11.93 7.74 -2.44
C PRO A 89 -11.76 6.57 -3.40
N ILE A 90 -10.56 6.00 -3.49
CA ILE A 90 -10.30 4.84 -4.35
C ILE A 90 -11.10 3.60 -3.93
N GLN A 91 -11.33 3.39 -2.63
CA GLN A 91 -12.16 2.28 -2.15
C GLN A 91 -13.61 2.48 -2.58
N GLN A 92 -14.13 3.72 -2.50
CA GLN A 92 -15.47 4.06 -2.96
C GLN A 92 -15.63 3.80 -4.45
N GLU A 93 -14.67 4.27 -5.27
CA GLU A 93 -14.72 4.10 -6.73
C GLU A 93 -14.59 2.64 -7.17
N LEU A 94 -13.76 1.82 -6.49
CA LEU A 94 -13.67 0.39 -6.76
C LEU A 94 -15.00 -0.34 -6.50
N VAL A 95 -15.72 0.04 -5.44
CA VAL A 95 -17.05 -0.51 -5.15
C VAL A 95 -18.08 -0.01 -6.15
N ALA A 96 -18.12 1.30 -6.43
CA ALA A 96 -19.06 1.92 -7.35
C ALA A 96 -18.93 1.38 -8.78
N ALA A 97 -17.71 1.09 -9.24
CA ALA A 97 -17.44 0.49 -10.54
C ALA A 97 -17.75 -1.03 -10.59
N GLY A 98 -18.05 -1.67 -9.47
CA GLY A 98 -18.17 -3.14 -9.39
C GLY A 98 -16.84 -3.84 -9.70
N ALA A 99 -15.72 -3.21 -9.34
CA ALA A 99 -14.36 -3.69 -9.62
C ALA A 99 -13.87 -4.76 -8.63
N VAL A 100 -14.67 -5.08 -7.61
CA VAL A 100 -14.30 -6.05 -6.58
C VAL A 100 -15.05 -7.36 -6.81
N GLN A 101 -14.30 -8.47 -7.00
CA GLN A 101 -14.86 -9.82 -7.02
C GLN A 101 -14.35 -10.59 -5.80
N CYS A 102 -13.27 -11.38 -5.90
CA CYS A 102 -12.75 -12.07 -4.73
C CYS A 102 -12.06 -11.12 -3.71
N GLY A 103 -11.65 -9.93 -4.13
CA GLY A 103 -11.06 -8.90 -3.28
C GLY A 103 -9.58 -9.09 -2.95
N TYR A 104 -8.95 -10.20 -3.34
CA TYR A 104 -7.60 -10.54 -2.90
C TYR A 104 -6.52 -9.56 -3.40
N CYS A 105 -6.61 -9.07 -4.62
CA CYS A 105 -5.68 -8.12 -5.22
C CYS A 105 -5.92 -6.67 -4.76
N ILE A 106 -7.12 -6.36 -4.28
CA ILE A 106 -7.57 -4.99 -4.02
C ILE A 106 -6.67 -4.22 -3.06
N PRO A 107 -6.22 -4.77 -1.92
CA PRO A 107 -5.30 -4.04 -1.04
C PRO A 107 -4.02 -3.60 -1.74
N GLY A 108 -3.39 -4.49 -2.52
CA GLY A 108 -2.18 -4.16 -3.28
C GLY A 108 -2.43 -3.07 -4.33
N ILE A 109 -3.52 -3.17 -5.08
CA ILE A 109 -3.95 -2.17 -6.07
C ILE A 109 -4.14 -0.80 -5.42
N ILE A 110 -4.84 -0.74 -4.29
CA ILE A 110 -5.05 0.52 -3.55
C ILE A 110 -3.72 1.13 -3.12
N MET A 111 -2.81 0.33 -2.57
CA MET A 111 -1.51 0.83 -2.11
C MET A 111 -0.65 1.33 -3.26
N SER A 112 -0.61 0.63 -4.40
CA SER A 112 0.10 1.09 -5.60
C SER A 112 -0.51 2.39 -6.14
N ALA A 113 -1.81 2.45 -6.33
CA ALA A 113 -2.50 3.64 -6.82
C ALA A 113 -2.31 4.85 -5.88
N THR A 114 -2.35 4.62 -4.56
CA THR A 114 -2.12 5.68 -3.58
C THR A 114 -0.70 6.23 -3.67
N ALA A 115 0.30 5.36 -3.78
CA ALA A 115 1.69 5.80 -3.92
C ALA A 115 1.91 6.61 -5.19
N LEU A 116 1.30 6.22 -6.32
CA LEU A 116 1.33 6.97 -7.57
C LEU A 116 0.72 8.36 -7.40
N MET A 117 -0.51 8.45 -6.88
CA MET A 117 -1.22 9.72 -6.70
C MET A 117 -0.55 10.67 -5.70
N GLU A 118 0.24 10.14 -4.76
CA GLU A 118 1.03 10.96 -3.83
C GLU A 118 2.34 11.43 -4.45
N ALA A 119 2.92 10.66 -5.36
CA ALA A 119 4.19 10.99 -6.02
C ALA A 119 4.00 11.96 -7.19
N GLU A 120 2.92 11.83 -7.96
CA GLU A 120 2.72 12.55 -9.21
C GLU A 120 1.43 13.38 -9.21
N LYS A 121 1.46 14.50 -9.96
CA LYS A 121 0.32 15.43 -10.03
C LYS A 121 -0.49 15.24 -11.31
N ASP A 122 0.20 15.04 -12.42
CA ASP A 122 -0.39 14.89 -13.74
C ASP A 122 -0.14 13.45 -14.19
N ILE A 123 -1.14 12.59 -13.94
CA ILE A 123 -1.03 11.16 -14.18
C ILE A 123 -1.71 10.84 -15.51
N SER A 124 -0.93 10.53 -16.54
CA SER A 124 -1.43 10.04 -17.81
C SER A 124 -1.96 8.60 -17.69
N ASP A 125 -2.74 8.18 -18.68
CA ASP A 125 -3.24 6.80 -18.73
C ASP A 125 -2.10 5.78 -18.83
N GLU A 126 -1.05 6.11 -19.60
CA GLU A 126 0.15 5.29 -19.75
C GLU A 126 0.86 5.13 -18.42
N THR A 127 1.16 6.25 -17.73
CA THR A 127 1.82 6.24 -16.42
C THR A 127 1.02 5.42 -15.40
N ALA A 128 -0.29 5.60 -15.36
CA ALA A 128 -1.14 4.86 -14.44
C ALA A 128 -1.17 3.36 -14.77
N LYS A 129 -1.19 2.96 -16.05
CA LYS A 129 -1.11 1.56 -16.49
C LYS A 129 0.21 0.92 -16.09
N GLU A 130 1.33 1.56 -16.43
CA GLU A 130 2.68 1.10 -16.10
C GLU A 130 2.84 0.87 -14.59
N TYR A 131 2.34 1.81 -13.79
CA TYR A 131 2.44 1.70 -12.33
C TYR A 131 1.60 0.55 -11.75
N MET A 132 0.49 0.21 -12.42
CA MET A 132 -0.42 -0.85 -12.00
C MET A 132 -0.06 -2.24 -12.55
N ASP A 133 0.81 -2.34 -13.54
CA ASP A 133 1.20 -3.62 -14.19
C ASP A 133 1.76 -4.65 -13.21
N GLY A 134 2.36 -4.19 -12.10
CA GLY A 134 2.84 -5.06 -11.03
C GLY A 134 1.75 -5.69 -10.13
N ASN A 135 0.45 -5.38 -10.35
CA ASN A 135 -0.65 -5.86 -9.53
C ASN A 135 -1.55 -6.83 -10.30
N LEU A 136 -1.41 -8.12 -10.06
CA LEU A 136 -2.17 -9.15 -10.77
C LEU A 136 -3.57 -9.35 -10.19
N CYS A 137 -4.57 -9.32 -11.08
CA CYS A 137 -5.94 -9.71 -10.80
C CYS A 137 -6.37 -10.85 -11.73
N ARG A 138 -6.83 -11.98 -11.17
CA ARG A 138 -7.28 -13.13 -11.96
C ARG A 138 -8.78 -13.09 -12.29
N CYS A 139 -9.55 -12.22 -11.63
CA CYS A 139 -11.01 -12.28 -11.66
C CYS A 139 -11.65 -11.26 -12.60
N THR A 140 -11.17 -10.00 -12.62
CA THR A 140 -11.92 -8.84 -13.13
C THR A 140 -11.66 -8.52 -14.60
N GLY A 141 -10.56 -9.01 -15.17
CA GLY A 141 -10.10 -8.56 -16.49
C GLY A 141 -9.62 -7.10 -16.53
N TYR A 142 -9.43 -6.47 -15.36
CA TYR A 142 -8.88 -5.11 -15.13
C TYR A 142 -9.78 -3.95 -15.54
N GLU A 143 -10.67 -4.07 -16.51
CA GLU A 143 -11.46 -2.95 -17.08
C GLU A 143 -12.13 -2.10 -16.00
N LYS A 144 -12.86 -2.74 -15.07
CA LYS A 144 -13.54 -2.04 -13.98
C LYS A 144 -12.57 -1.45 -12.94
N ILE A 145 -11.44 -2.10 -12.71
CA ILE A 145 -10.39 -1.56 -11.84
C ILE A 145 -9.81 -0.29 -12.46
N TRP A 146 -9.58 -0.33 -13.78
CA TRP A 146 -9.09 0.81 -14.54
C TRP A 146 -10.05 2.00 -14.47
N VAL A 147 -11.34 1.76 -14.70
CA VAL A 147 -12.38 2.81 -14.60
C VAL A 147 -12.39 3.43 -13.20
N ALA A 148 -12.30 2.61 -12.14
CA ALA A 148 -12.27 3.12 -10.76
C ALA A 148 -11.03 3.96 -10.48
N LEU A 149 -9.85 3.51 -10.95
CA LEU A 149 -8.61 4.24 -10.80
C LEU A 149 -8.68 5.59 -11.52
N ARG A 150 -9.12 5.62 -12.77
CA ARG A 150 -9.25 6.85 -13.56
C ARG A 150 -10.16 7.86 -12.87
N ARG A 151 -11.35 7.43 -12.42
CA ARG A 151 -12.27 8.29 -11.67
C ARG A 151 -11.65 8.84 -10.40
N THR A 152 -10.84 8.02 -9.70
CA THR A 152 -10.15 8.47 -8.47
C THR A 152 -9.11 9.54 -8.79
N ILE A 153 -8.34 9.37 -9.85
CA ILE A 153 -7.33 10.34 -10.30
C ILE A 153 -8.01 11.65 -10.70
N ASP A 154 -9.05 11.59 -11.52
CA ASP A 154 -9.80 12.77 -11.99
C ASP A 154 -10.43 13.54 -10.82
N ARG A 155 -11.00 12.83 -9.85
CA ARG A 155 -11.54 13.43 -8.61
C ARG A 155 -10.46 14.12 -7.79
N ALA A 156 -9.30 13.48 -7.63
CA ALA A 156 -8.17 14.08 -6.90
C ALA A 156 -7.61 15.33 -7.61
N ALA A 157 -7.63 15.35 -8.94
CA ALA A 157 -7.22 16.50 -9.72
C ALA A 157 -8.22 17.67 -9.62
N ALA A 158 -9.53 17.39 -9.47
CA ALA A 158 -10.59 18.38 -9.34
C ALA A 158 -10.72 18.99 -7.94
N GLU A 159 -10.22 18.32 -6.89
CA GLU A 159 -10.29 18.83 -5.53
C GLU A 159 -9.21 19.93 -5.29
N PRO A 160 -9.61 21.18 -4.89
CA PRO A 160 -8.64 22.22 -4.56
C PRO A 160 -7.79 21.77 -3.36
N LYS A 161 -6.46 21.78 -3.53
CA LYS A 161 -5.50 21.35 -2.50
C LYS A 161 -5.73 22.11 -1.20
N LYS A 162 -6.24 21.46 -0.16
CA LYS A 162 -6.06 21.94 1.20
C LYS A 162 -4.56 22.00 1.47
N LYS A 163 -4.03 23.24 1.56
CA LYS A 163 -2.63 23.49 1.94
C LYS A 163 -2.34 22.69 3.20
N ALA A 164 -1.41 21.74 3.11
CA ALA A 164 -0.81 21.13 4.27
C ALA A 164 -0.20 22.26 5.09
N SER A 165 -0.79 22.59 6.23
CA SER A 165 -0.24 23.54 7.16
C SER A 165 1.02 22.92 7.75
N ALA A 166 2.18 23.30 7.20
CA ALA A 166 3.47 23.13 7.84
C ALA A 166 3.44 23.93 9.15
N LYS A 167 3.06 23.29 10.25
CA LYS A 167 3.38 23.83 11.57
C LYS A 167 4.87 23.64 11.79
N GLY A 168 5.63 24.63 11.34
CA GLY A 168 6.97 24.89 11.83
C GLY A 168 6.89 25.16 13.32
N GLY A 169 7.35 24.24 14.13
CA GLY A 169 7.68 24.45 15.54
C GLY A 169 9.09 24.98 15.61
N LYS A 170 9.27 26.29 15.68
CA LYS A 170 10.45 26.91 16.26
C LYS A 170 10.38 26.71 17.78
N LYS A 171 11.35 26.05 18.33
CA LYS A 171 12.24 26.42 19.45
C LYS A 171 12.92 25.16 19.98
#